data_4783aebcfcd10a621e1e9d5b89ca7684
#
_entry.id   4783aebcfcd10a621e1e9d5b89ca7684
#
_cell.length_a   1.000
_cell.length_b   1.000
_cell.length_c   1.000
_cell.angle_alpha   90.00
_cell.angle_beta   90.00
_cell.angle_gamma   90.00
#
_symmetry.space_group_name_H-M   'P 1'
#
loop_
_entity.id
_entity.type
_entity.pdbx_description
1 polymer ?
#
loop_
_entity_poly.entity_id
_entity_poly.type
_entity_poly.pdbx_seq_one_letter_code
_entity_poly.pdbx_strand_id
1 'polypeptide(L)'
;MVMTLLGPILPLLTIRWGLTDMQAGYLFFAQFASSCIGMLASGMLVHRYGYRLTLMFGLIVSAVGVALLARADWGFGLTAVCIFGVAFGTNTPATNLFVANTYAPKSASALSLLNSSWGIGAMACPLLIALAERQHRVPLFLYALSASLVVLAISMSAVSFRVDAEKPPALQTSGSTVNPWKHQLLLLVAVLFFVYVGSENSVGGWVASYARRISTDSSTFWTITPSFFWGALLLGRALAPFALRKTHETKLAGAGVTLAALGVSVLLTAKTMTPVVIGASLAGLGFSSVYPINVSLLSHWFGEATTRVSGAIFAVGNLGGAVLPWVVGALSTKLGSLRAGLSVPLCGALGMLIFYLVHKTKSS
;
A
#
# COMPACT_ATOMS: atom_id res chain seq x y z
N MET A 1 3.65 -6.18 -6.93
CA MET A 1 3.56 -7.61 -6.53
C MET A 1 4.10 -7.84 -5.12
N VAL A 2 5.39 -7.57 -4.80
CA VAL A 2 5.98 -7.88 -3.47
C VAL A 2 5.23 -7.20 -2.33
N MET A 3 4.84 -5.93 -2.47
CA MET A 3 4.09 -5.20 -1.44
C MET A 3 2.74 -5.86 -1.10
N THR A 4 2.04 -6.37 -2.09
CA THR A 4 0.70 -6.96 -1.95
C THR A 4 0.74 -8.48 -1.76
N LEU A 5 1.94 -9.07 -1.68
CA LEU A 5 2.16 -10.50 -1.57
C LEU A 5 1.53 -11.10 -0.30
N LEU A 6 1.64 -10.40 0.83
CA LEU A 6 1.16 -10.94 2.12
C LEU A 6 -0.34 -11.19 2.13
N GLY A 7 -1.17 -10.32 1.54
CA GLY A 7 -2.62 -10.47 1.56
C GLY A 7 -3.10 -11.84 1.06
N PRO A 8 -2.83 -12.22 -0.19
CA PRO A 8 -3.29 -13.50 -0.74
C PRO A 8 -2.56 -14.73 -0.17
N ILE A 9 -1.31 -14.60 0.31
CA ILE A 9 -0.56 -15.73 0.90
C ILE A 9 -0.84 -15.91 2.39
N LEU A 10 -1.35 -14.90 3.07
CA LEU A 10 -1.57 -14.90 4.52
C LEU A 10 -2.36 -16.12 5.04
N PRO A 11 -3.48 -16.53 4.40
CA PRO A 11 -4.21 -17.71 4.85
C PRO A 11 -3.38 -19.00 4.79
N LEU A 12 -2.48 -19.12 3.81
CA LEU A 12 -1.57 -20.26 3.67
C LEU A 12 -0.51 -20.27 4.77
N LEU A 13 0.08 -19.10 5.05
CA LEU A 13 1.04 -18.93 6.13
C LEU A 13 0.41 -19.18 7.50
N THR A 14 -0.80 -18.68 7.71
CA THR A 14 -1.55 -18.88 8.96
C THR A 14 -1.75 -20.35 9.26
N ILE A 15 -2.10 -21.17 8.25
CA ILE A 15 -2.26 -22.61 8.43
C ILE A 15 -0.91 -23.29 8.61
N ARG A 16 0.06 -22.98 7.75
CA ARG A 16 1.37 -23.61 7.79
C ARG A 16 2.08 -23.43 9.13
N TRP A 17 1.91 -22.25 9.75
CA TRP A 17 2.59 -21.89 10.99
C TRP A 17 1.69 -21.94 12.23
N GLY A 18 0.42 -22.32 12.09
CA GLY A 18 -0.54 -22.37 13.20
C GLY A 18 -0.79 -21.02 13.88
N LEU A 19 -0.83 -19.92 13.11
CA LEU A 19 -0.89 -18.56 13.65
C LEU A 19 -2.31 -18.19 14.09
N THR A 20 -2.37 -17.44 15.19
CA THR A 20 -3.54 -16.59 15.50
C THR A 20 -3.61 -15.39 14.55
N ASP A 21 -4.77 -14.75 14.43
CA ASP A 21 -4.91 -13.55 13.60
C ASP A 21 -4.02 -12.41 14.09
N MET A 22 -3.83 -12.27 15.40
CA MET A 22 -2.91 -11.29 15.95
C MET A 22 -1.48 -11.55 15.49
N GLN A 23 -1.02 -12.79 15.50
CA GLN A 23 0.30 -13.16 14.99
C GLN A 23 0.41 -12.92 13.48
N ALA A 24 -0.63 -13.25 12.71
CA ALA A 24 -0.69 -12.94 11.29
C ALA A 24 -0.64 -11.41 11.04
N GLY A 25 -1.25 -10.61 11.89
CA GLY A 25 -1.17 -9.15 11.86
C GLY A 25 0.25 -8.61 12.05
N TYR A 26 1.12 -9.28 12.83
CA TYR A 26 2.53 -8.88 12.96
C TYR A 26 3.31 -8.94 11.65
N LEU A 27 2.89 -9.76 10.68
CA LEU A 27 3.52 -9.76 9.35
C LEU A 27 3.32 -8.42 8.63
N PHE A 28 2.11 -7.85 8.68
CA PHE A 28 1.87 -6.51 8.12
C PHE A 28 2.63 -5.44 8.90
N PHE A 29 2.61 -5.53 10.23
CA PHE A 29 3.36 -4.60 11.06
C PHE A 29 4.86 -4.64 10.71
N ALA A 30 5.45 -5.83 10.63
CA ALA A 30 6.85 -6.01 10.27
C ALA A 30 7.17 -5.46 8.88
N GLN A 31 6.33 -5.74 7.87
CA GLN A 31 6.51 -5.24 6.51
C GLN A 31 6.55 -3.71 6.45
N PHE A 32 5.54 -3.06 7.02
CA PHE A 32 5.41 -1.62 6.91
C PHE A 32 6.35 -0.86 7.86
N ALA A 33 6.57 -1.35 9.08
CA ALA A 33 7.52 -0.76 10.02
C ALA A 33 8.96 -0.84 9.49
N SER A 34 9.36 -1.98 8.93
CA SER A 34 10.67 -2.13 8.31
C SER A 34 10.80 -1.30 7.03
N SER A 35 9.71 -1.08 6.29
CA SER A 35 9.73 -0.21 5.12
C SER A 35 9.98 1.26 5.49
N CYS A 36 9.56 1.72 6.67
CA CYS A 36 9.92 3.06 7.15
C CYS A 36 11.45 3.22 7.27
N ILE A 37 12.14 2.18 7.76
CA ILE A 37 13.61 2.17 7.83
C ILE A 37 14.21 2.29 6.42
N GLY A 38 13.69 1.51 5.48
CA GLY A 38 14.12 1.58 4.07
C GLY A 38 13.89 2.95 3.43
N MET A 39 12.75 3.59 3.72
CA MET A 39 12.44 4.93 3.22
C MET A 39 13.43 5.98 3.73
N LEU A 40 13.79 5.94 5.02
CA LEU A 40 14.78 6.83 5.60
C LEU A 40 16.17 6.59 4.99
N ALA A 41 16.55 5.34 4.76
CA ALA A 41 17.83 4.99 4.16
C ALA A 41 17.90 5.34 2.66
N SER A 42 16.78 5.36 1.95
CA SER A 42 16.71 5.54 0.49
C SER A 42 17.42 6.81 0.01
N GLY A 43 17.16 7.95 0.66
CA GLY A 43 17.79 9.22 0.31
C GLY A 43 19.30 9.21 0.46
N MET A 44 19.80 8.62 1.56
CA MET A 44 21.25 8.49 1.82
C MET A 44 21.90 7.55 0.81
N LEU A 45 21.25 6.43 0.48
CA LEU A 45 21.76 5.47 -0.49
C LEU A 45 21.82 6.07 -1.90
N VAL A 46 20.76 6.78 -2.32
CA VAL A 46 20.74 7.48 -3.62
C VAL A 46 21.83 8.55 -3.69
N HIS A 47 22.01 9.33 -2.62
CA HIS A 47 23.06 10.36 -2.57
C HIS A 47 24.48 9.77 -2.65
N ARG A 48 24.71 8.63 -1.97
CA ARG A 48 26.06 8.02 -1.88
C ARG A 48 26.38 7.12 -3.07
N TYR A 49 25.42 6.36 -3.57
CA TYR A 49 25.64 5.30 -4.57
C TYR A 49 24.88 5.52 -5.89
N GLY A 50 24.03 6.57 -5.96
CA GLY A 50 23.17 6.84 -7.12
C GLY A 50 21.95 5.95 -7.20
N TYR A 51 21.04 6.32 -8.10
CA TYR A 51 19.76 5.60 -8.30
C TYR A 51 19.95 4.14 -8.69
N ARG A 52 20.87 3.88 -9.63
CA ARG A 52 21.09 2.53 -10.18
C ARG A 52 21.44 1.52 -9.10
N LEU A 53 22.50 1.79 -8.32
CA LEU A 53 22.95 0.84 -7.29
C LEU A 53 21.92 0.72 -6.16
N THR A 54 21.25 1.80 -5.79
CA THR A 54 20.19 1.77 -4.77
C THR A 54 19.02 0.88 -5.20
N LEU A 55 18.54 1.00 -6.44
CA LEU A 55 17.45 0.19 -6.97
C LEU A 55 17.86 -1.29 -7.12
N MET A 56 19.06 -1.56 -7.63
CA MET A 56 19.60 -2.92 -7.72
C MET A 56 19.71 -3.57 -6.34
N PHE A 57 20.25 -2.86 -5.36
CA PHE A 57 20.36 -3.32 -3.97
C PHE A 57 18.98 -3.67 -3.41
N GLY A 58 18.00 -2.78 -3.53
CA GLY A 58 16.64 -3.04 -3.05
C GLY A 58 15.95 -4.21 -3.76
N LEU A 59 16.18 -4.42 -5.08
CA LEU A 59 15.66 -5.58 -5.79
C LEU A 59 16.29 -6.88 -5.30
N ILE A 60 17.61 -6.92 -5.09
CA ILE A 60 18.31 -8.10 -4.56
C ILE A 60 17.85 -8.41 -3.13
N VAL A 61 17.75 -7.41 -2.27
CA VAL A 61 17.28 -7.59 -0.89
C VAL A 61 15.81 -8.06 -0.89
N SER A 62 14.95 -7.53 -1.79
CA SER A 62 13.60 -8.06 -1.97
C SER A 62 13.60 -9.52 -2.39
N ALA A 63 14.47 -9.90 -3.33
CA ALA A 63 14.60 -11.26 -3.83
C ALA A 63 14.98 -12.23 -2.69
N VAL A 64 15.96 -11.84 -1.86
CA VAL A 64 16.37 -12.63 -0.68
C VAL A 64 15.20 -12.81 0.28
N GLY A 65 14.50 -11.74 0.66
CA GLY A 65 13.36 -11.82 1.56
C GLY A 65 12.24 -12.73 1.04
N VAL A 66 11.89 -12.61 -0.25
CA VAL A 66 10.86 -13.45 -0.89
C VAL A 66 11.31 -14.91 -0.97
N ALA A 67 12.58 -15.19 -1.29
CA ALA A 67 13.11 -16.55 -1.34
C ALA A 67 13.11 -17.21 0.04
N LEU A 68 13.52 -16.47 1.07
CA LEU A 68 13.50 -16.98 2.47
C LEU A 68 12.07 -17.34 2.90
N LEU A 69 11.06 -16.55 2.54
CA LEU A 69 9.68 -16.80 2.90
C LEU A 69 9.16 -18.14 2.37
N ALA A 70 9.70 -18.66 1.27
CA ALA A 70 9.25 -19.90 0.63
C ALA A 70 9.32 -21.13 1.55
N ARG A 71 10.33 -21.20 2.43
CA ARG A 71 10.55 -22.32 3.34
C ARG A 71 10.65 -21.94 4.81
N ALA A 72 10.44 -20.65 5.14
CA ALA A 72 10.52 -20.16 6.50
C ALA A 72 9.51 -20.86 7.43
N ASP A 73 9.88 -20.97 8.69
CA ASP A 73 8.96 -21.08 9.83
C ASP A 73 8.49 -19.68 10.27
N TRP A 74 7.79 -19.61 11.39
CA TRP A 74 7.27 -18.34 11.90
C TRP A 74 8.38 -17.29 12.15
N GLY A 75 9.45 -17.64 12.85
CA GLY A 75 10.52 -16.70 13.21
C GLY A 75 11.31 -16.20 12.01
N PHE A 76 11.73 -17.12 11.14
CA PHE A 76 12.40 -16.79 9.88
C PHE A 76 11.46 -16.08 8.90
N GLY A 77 10.17 -16.42 8.92
CA GLY A 77 9.15 -15.75 8.09
C GLY A 77 9.00 -14.27 8.44
N LEU A 78 8.97 -13.94 9.73
CA LEU A 78 8.94 -12.54 10.18
C LEU A 78 10.19 -11.79 9.73
N THR A 79 11.37 -12.41 9.87
CA THR A 79 12.64 -11.84 9.39
C THR A 79 12.62 -11.64 7.87
N ALA A 80 12.15 -12.62 7.11
CA ALA A 80 12.01 -12.53 5.65
C ALA A 80 11.10 -11.35 5.23
N VAL A 81 9.99 -11.14 5.95
CA VAL A 81 9.08 -10.02 5.74
C VAL A 81 9.74 -8.69 6.07
N CYS A 82 10.51 -8.60 7.14
CA CYS A 82 11.30 -7.39 7.44
C CYS A 82 12.30 -7.08 6.34
N ILE A 83 13.00 -8.09 5.81
CA ILE A 83 14.00 -7.92 4.74
C ILE A 83 13.35 -7.33 3.50
N PHE A 84 12.27 -7.91 2.98
CA PHE A 84 11.62 -7.34 1.80
C PHE A 84 10.87 -6.05 2.09
N GLY A 85 10.45 -5.82 3.35
CA GLY A 85 9.89 -4.54 3.79
C GLY A 85 10.90 -3.41 3.68
N VAL A 86 12.12 -3.56 4.23
CA VAL A 86 13.23 -2.58 4.06
C VAL A 86 13.49 -2.32 2.57
N ALA A 87 13.58 -3.38 1.78
CA ALA A 87 13.82 -3.27 0.35
C ALA A 87 12.72 -2.49 -0.38
N PHE A 88 11.46 -2.76 -0.06
CA PHE A 88 10.32 -2.01 -0.58
C PHE A 88 10.41 -0.52 -0.22
N GLY A 89 10.69 -0.22 1.04
CA GLY A 89 10.86 1.15 1.52
C GLY A 89 12.02 1.87 0.84
N THR A 90 13.12 1.17 0.55
CA THR A 90 14.28 1.74 -0.17
C THR A 90 13.94 2.04 -1.64
N ASN A 91 13.27 1.11 -2.33
CA ASN A 91 13.01 1.22 -3.76
C ASN A 91 11.92 2.24 -4.10
N THR A 92 10.89 2.38 -3.27
CA THR A 92 9.72 3.21 -3.59
C THR A 92 10.08 4.68 -3.79
N PRO A 93 10.75 5.39 -2.84
CA PRO A 93 11.15 6.77 -3.05
C PRO A 93 12.20 6.91 -4.15
N ALA A 94 13.18 5.99 -4.21
CA ALA A 94 14.22 6.03 -5.24
C ALA A 94 13.64 5.94 -6.66
N THR A 95 12.68 5.03 -6.88
CA THR A 95 12.00 4.90 -8.19
C THR A 95 11.19 6.13 -8.54
N ASN A 96 10.41 6.66 -7.58
CA ASN A 96 9.60 7.85 -7.81
C ASN A 96 10.45 9.06 -8.15
N LEU A 97 11.54 9.30 -7.40
CA LEU A 97 12.46 10.41 -7.66
C LEU A 97 13.20 10.22 -8.98
N PHE A 98 13.67 9.02 -9.30
CA PHE A 98 14.30 8.73 -10.58
C PHE A 98 13.38 9.05 -11.75
N VAL A 99 12.13 8.57 -11.71
CA VAL A 99 11.13 8.82 -12.78
C VAL A 99 10.80 10.32 -12.86
N ALA A 100 10.59 10.98 -11.71
CA ALA A 100 10.29 12.41 -11.68
C ALA A 100 11.41 13.26 -12.30
N ASN A 101 12.67 12.94 -11.99
CA ASN A 101 13.84 13.69 -12.49
C ASN A 101 14.13 13.37 -13.97
N THR A 102 14.00 12.10 -14.38
CA THR A 102 14.26 11.71 -15.77
C THR A 102 13.24 12.29 -16.75
N TYR A 103 11.98 12.43 -16.31
CA TYR A 103 10.88 12.93 -17.15
C TYR A 103 10.39 14.32 -16.69
N ALA A 104 11.27 15.18 -16.19
CA ALA A 104 10.93 16.44 -15.53
C ALA A 104 9.78 17.26 -16.19
N PRO A 105 9.72 17.51 -17.51
CA PRO A 105 8.60 18.25 -18.10
C PRO A 105 7.27 17.48 -18.09
N LYS A 106 7.31 16.13 -18.02
CA LYS A 106 6.15 15.22 -18.06
C LYS A 106 6.09 14.29 -16.85
N SER A 107 6.67 14.71 -15.73
CA SER A 107 6.84 13.88 -14.52
C SER A 107 5.51 13.33 -14.00
N ALA A 108 4.43 14.13 -14.00
CA ALA A 108 3.12 13.69 -13.57
C ALA A 108 2.58 12.51 -14.40
N SER A 109 2.75 12.56 -15.72
CA SER A 109 2.34 11.47 -16.62
C SER A 109 3.18 10.21 -16.41
N ALA A 110 4.49 10.37 -16.26
CA ALA A 110 5.41 9.25 -16.04
C ALA A 110 5.16 8.57 -14.67
N LEU A 111 4.92 9.35 -13.62
CA LEU A 111 4.55 8.84 -12.30
C LEU A 111 3.17 8.16 -12.31
N SER A 112 2.22 8.67 -13.09
CA SER A 112 0.92 8.02 -13.28
C SER A 112 1.07 6.64 -13.92
N LEU A 113 1.93 6.51 -14.95
CA LEU A 113 2.23 5.24 -15.59
C LEU A 113 2.93 4.26 -14.63
N LEU A 114 3.87 4.76 -13.83
CA LEU A 114 4.53 3.98 -12.77
C LEU A 114 3.52 3.42 -11.76
N ASN A 115 2.61 4.27 -11.29
CA ASN A 115 1.55 3.86 -10.36
C ASN A 115 0.56 2.86 -10.98
N SER A 116 0.27 3.01 -12.29
CA SER A 116 -0.57 2.05 -13.02
C SER A 116 0.12 0.68 -13.12
N SER A 117 1.42 0.66 -13.41
CA SER A 117 2.22 -0.57 -13.43
C SER A 117 2.25 -1.26 -12.07
N TRP A 118 2.33 -0.46 -10.98
CA TRP A 118 2.21 -0.98 -9.61
C TRP A 118 0.84 -1.64 -9.40
N GLY A 119 -0.25 -0.98 -9.81
CA GLY A 119 -1.61 -1.48 -9.67
C GLY A 119 -1.86 -2.78 -10.44
N ILE A 120 -1.31 -2.89 -11.67
CA ILE A 120 -1.34 -4.14 -12.46
C ILE A 120 -0.65 -5.26 -11.67
N GLY A 121 0.54 -5.00 -11.12
CA GLY A 121 1.26 -5.96 -10.30
C GLY A 121 0.50 -6.36 -9.03
N ALA A 122 -0.21 -5.43 -8.40
CA ALA A 122 -1.03 -5.68 -7.21
C ALA A 122 -2.24 -6.57 -7.53
N MET A 123 -2.89 -6.35 -8.67
CA MET A 123 -4.01 -7.17 -9.16
C MET A 123 -3.57 -8.55 -9.62
N ALA A 124 -2.42 -8.66 -10.29
CA ALA A 124 -1.91 -9.92 -10.83
C ALA A 124 -1.39 -10.87 -9.74
N CYS A 125 -0.86 -10.33 -8.64
CA CYS A 125 -0.23 -11.11 -7.57
C CYS A 125 -1.16 -12.20 -7.00
N PRO A 126 -2.41 -11.91 -6.58
CA PRO A 126 -3.32 -12.92 -6.05
C PRO A 126 -3.71 -13.98 -7.09
N LEU A 127 -3.83 -13.59 -8.38
CA LEU A 127 -4.14 -14.52 -9.48
C LEU A 127 -3.00 -15.54 -9.66
N LEU A 128 -1.77 -15.08 -9.64
CA LEU A 128 -0.59 -15.96 -9.78
C LEU A 128 -0.43 -16.89 -8.58
N ILE A 129 -0.73 -16.39 -7.36
CA ILE A 129 -0.71 -17.22 -6.15
C ILE A 129 -1.83 -18.27 -6.22
N ALA A 130 -3.02 -17.92 -6.70
CA ALA A 130 -4.12 -18.88 -6.90
C ALA A 130 -3.73 -20.00 -7.88
N LEU A 131 -3.03 -19.64 -8.96
CA LEU A 131 -2.52 -20.62 -9.93
C LEU A 131 -1.49 -21.56 -9.29
N ALA A 132 -0.57 -20.99 -8.50
CA ALA A 132 0.45 -21.75 -7.80
C ALA A 132 -0.15 -22.67 -6.71
N GLU A 133 -1.17 -22.17 -5.99
CA GLU A 133 -1.85 -22.93 -4.95
C GLU A 133 -2.62 -24.13 -5.52
N ARG A 134 -3.33 -23.95 -6.64
CA ARG A 134 -4.01 -25.06 -7.35
C ARG A 134 -3.07 -26.20 -7.71
N GLN A 135 -1.78 -25.90 -7.93
CA GLN A 135 -0.76 -26.87 -8.26
C GLN A 135 0.08 -27.29 -7.06
N HIS A 136 -0.25 -26.83 -5.84
CA HIS A 136 0.55 -27.01 -4.62
C HIS A 136 2.02 -26.56 -4.79
N ARG A 137 2.27 -25.50 -5.58
CA ARG A 137 3.60 -24.99 -5.96
C ARG A 137 3.86 -23.57 -5.48
N VAL A 138 3.24 -23.13 -4.40
CA VAL A 138 3.45 -21.77 -3.83
C VAL A 138 4.93 -21.49 -3.53
N PRO A 139 5.73 -22.42 -2.95
CA PRO A 139 7.17 -22.20 -2.78
C PRO A 139 7.90 -21.97 -4.11
N LEU A 140 7.54 -22.70 -5.16
CA LEU A 140 8.13 -22.52 -6.49
C LEU A 140 7.79 -21.14 -7.07
N PHE A 141 6.55 -20.67 -6.89
CA PHE A 141 6.16 -19.32 -7.28
C PHE A 141 7.00 -18.24 -6.56
N LEU A 142 7.24 -18.40 -5.25
CA LEU A 142 8.07 -17.45 -4.50
C LEU A 142 9.52 -17.45 -5.01
N TYR A 143 10.09 -18.62 -5.33
CA TYR A 143 11.42 -18.69 -5.94
C TYR A 143 11.45 -18.08 -7.33
N ALA A 144 10.43 -18.32 -8.16
CA ALA A 144 10.31 -17.70 -9.49
C ALA A 144 10.19 -16.17 -9.39
N LEU A 145 9.41 -15.66 -8.44
CA LEU A 145 9.31 -14.23 -8.15
C LEU A 145 10.66 -13.67 -7.70
N SER A 146 11.36 -14.36 -6.80
CA SER A 146 12.70 -13.97 -6.35
C SER A 146 13.68 -13.94 -7.52
N ALA A 147 13.71 -14.98 -8.36
CA ALA A 147 14.57 -15.04 -9.55
C ALA A 147 14.26 -13.88 -10.53
N SER A 148 12.98 -13.55 -10.73
CA SER A 148 12.60 -12.43 -11.59
C SER A 148 13.10 -11.07 -11.06
N LEU A 149 13.12 -10.87 -9.73
CA LEU A 149 13.69 -9.67 -9.11
C LEU A 149 15.21 -9.59 -9.31
N VAL A 150 15.92 -10.74 -9.22
CA VAL A 150 17.36 -10.80 -9.52
C VAL A 150 17.63 -10.49 -11.00
N VAL A 151 16.87 -11.07 -11.92
CA VAL A 151 16.98 -10.78 -13.37
C VAL A 151 16.74 -9.30 -13.64
N LEU A 152 15.73 -8.70 -13.01
CA LEU A 152 15.49 -7.26 -13.09
C LEU A 152 16.66 -6.44 -12.53
N ALA A 153 17.24 -6.83 -11.40
CA ALA A 153 18.42 -6.16 -10.85
C ALA A 153 19.61 -6.23 -11.82
N ILE A 154 19.85 -7.40 -12.40
CA ILE A 154 20.92 -7.58 -13.38
C ILE A 154 20.64 -6.77 -14.66
N SER A 155 19.40 -6.76 -15.18
CA SER A 155 19.05 -5.99 -16.36
C SER A 155 19.26 -4.49 -16.18
N MET A 156 19.10 -3.96 -14.97
CA MET A 156 19.44 -2.58 -14.64
C MET A 156 20.93 -2.27 -14.82
N SER A 157 21.81 -3.28 -14.78
CA SER A 157 23.24 -3.08 -15.06
C SER A 157 23.50 -2.65 -16.51
N ALA A 158 22.66 -3.07 -17.43
CA ALA A 158 22.77 -2.76 -18.87
C ALA A 158 22.09 -1.42 -19.26
N VAL A 159 21.23 -0.85 -18.37
CA VAL A 159 20.54 0.41 -18.64
C VAL A 159 21.43 1.59 -18.25
N SER A 160 21.58 2.56 -19.17
CA SER A 160 22.26 3.82 -18.88
C SER A 160 21.34 4.72 -18.04
N PHE A 161 21.59 4.82 -16.76
CA PHE A 161 20.95 5.82 -15.91
C PHE A 161 21.63 7.19 -16.11
N ARG A 162 21.42 7.80 -17.27
CA ARG A 162 21.79 9.19 -17.51
C ARG A 162 20.72 10.06 -16.85
N VAL A 163 20.82 10.28 -15.58
CA VAL A 163 20.29 11.48 -14.96
C VAL A 163 21.42 12.50 -15.09
N ASP A 164 21.25 13.52 -15.94
CA ASP A 164 22.11 14.67 -15.86
C ASP A 164 22.10 15.09 -14.40
N ALA A 165 23.28 15.07 -13.77
CA ALA A 165 23.43 15.35 -12.36
C ALA A 165 23.27 16.86 -12.13
N GLU A 166 22.16 17.43 -12.55
CA GLU A 166 21.68 18.64 -11.90
C GLU A 166 21.38 18.22 -10.47
N LYS A 167 22.19 18.76 -9.57
CA LYS A 167 22.03 18.65 -8.12
C LYS A 167 20.52 18.61 -7.80
N PRO A 168 20.05 17.64 -6.96
CA PRO A 168 18.68 17.71 -6.44
C PRO A 168 18.46 19.19 -6.07
N PRO A 169 17.39 19.83 -6.52
CA PRO A 169 17.18 21.22 -6.19
C PRO A 169 17.45 21.35 -4.71
N ALA A 170 18.52 22.07 -4.39
CA ALA A 170 18.90 22.32 -3.00
C ALA A 170 17.60 22.76 -2.35
N LEU A 171 17.20 22.12 -1.26
CA LEU A 171 16.04 22.54 -0.48
C LEU A 171 16.19 24.06 -0.33
N GLN A 172 15.58 24.79 -1.28
CA GLN A 172 15.57 26.24 -1.21
C GLN A 172 14.82 26.52 0.09
N THR A 173 15.57 26.87 1.09
CA THR A 173 15.08 27.43 2.34
C THR A 173 14.55 28.83 2.01
N SER A 174 13.53 28.89 1.15
CA SER A 174 12.75 30.09 0.96
C SER A 174 12.12 30.40 2.30
N GLY A 175 12.47 31.57 2.83
CA GLY A 175 12.20 32.01 4.18
C GLY A 175 10.71 32.22 4.52
N SER A 176 9.93 31.18 4.52
CA SER A 176 8.61 31.22 5.15
C SER A 176 8.82 31.14 6.65
N THR A 177 8.56 32.24 7.33
CA THR A 177 8.70 32.43 8.79
C THR A 177 7.72 31.59 9.62
N VAL A 178 6.78 30.92 8.99
CA VAL A 178 5.79 30.05 9.65
C VAL A 178 6.38 28.65 9.80
N ASN A 179 6.52 28.20 11.05
CA ASN A 179 6.97 26.85 11.36
C ASN A 179 5.79 25.86 11.09
N PRO A 180 5.81 25.10 9.98
CA PRO A 180 4.70 24.23 9.61
C PRO A 180 4.44 23.12 10.63
N TRP A 181 5.44 22.78 11.45
CA TRP A 181 5.36 21.74 12.48
C TRP A 181 4.48 22.10 13.66
N LYS A 182 4.18 23.39 13.88
CA LYS A 182 3.28 23.87 14.95
C LYS A 182 1.83 24.01 14.49
N HIS A 183 1.53 23.67 13.26
CA HIS A 183 0.20 23.84 12.70
C HIS A 183 -0.69 22.64 13.04
N GLN A 184 -1.85 22.86 13.70
CA GLN A 184 -2.82 21.79 14.00
C GLN A 184 -3.25 21.01 12.75
N LEU A 185 -3.28 21.66 11.60
CA LEU A 185 -3.59 21.07 10.31
C LEU A 185 -2.62 19.96 9.92
N LEU A 186 -1.33 20.04 10.31
CA LEU A 186 -0.35 19.00 10.04
C LEU A 186 -0.73 17.68 10.70
N LEU A 187 -1.16 17.75 11.96
CA LEU A 187 -1.61 16.57 12.71
C LEU A 187 -2.86 15.96 12.05
N LEU A 188 -3.81 16.79 11.66
CA LEU A 188 -5.04 16.33 10.99
C LEU A 188 -4.74 15.61 9.68
N VAL A 189 -3.84 16.17 8.86
CA VAL A 189 -3.42 15.54 7.59
C VAL A 189 -2.65 14.25 7.85
N ALA A 190 -1.75 14.24 8.84
CA ALA A 190 -1.01 13.03 9.21
C ALA A 190 -1.95 11.91 9.67
N VAL A 191 -2.97 12.23 10.49
CA VAL A 191 -4.01 11.27 10.91
C VAL A 191 -4.82 10.79 9.71
N LEU A 192 -5.17 11.69 8.77
CA LEU A 192 -5.90 11.33 7.56
C LEU A 192 -5.11 10.31 6.71
N PHE A 193 -3.81 10.53 6.51
CA PHE A 193 -2.94 9.59 5.79
C PHE A 193 -2.78 8.28 6.55
N PHE A 194 -2.61 8.33 7.88
CA PHE A 194 -2.52 7.15 8.73
C PHE A 194 -3.76 6.27 8.60
N VAL A 195 -4.94 6.87 8.76
CA VAL A 195 -6.22 6.15 8.68
C VAL A 195 -6.48 5.62 7.27
N TYR A 196 -6.17 6.42 6.24
CA TYR A 196 -6.37 6.00 4.86
C TYR A 196 -5.50 4.80 4.50
N VAL A 197 -4.16 4.92 4.64
CA VAL A 197 -3.23 3.84 4.26
C VAL A 197 -3.49 2.59 5.09
N GLY A 198 -3.80 2.77 6.38
CA GLY A 198 -4.13 1.66 7.26
C GLY A 198 -5.42 0.95 6.86
N SER A 199 -6.48 1.68 6.53
CA SER A 199 -7.77 1.10 6.11
C SER A 199 -7.68 0.39 4.77
N GLU A 200 -7.01 1.00 3.78
CA GLU A 200 -6.77 0.40 2.45
C GLU A 200 -6.03 -0.93 2.60
N ASN A 201 -4.92 -0.94 3.35
CA ASN A 201 -4.12 -2.14 3.53
C ASN A 201 -4.79 -3.18 4.46
N SER A 202 -5.66 -2.76 5.37
CA SER A 202 -6.47 -3.70 6.17
C SER A 202 -7.44 -4.49 5.30
N VAL A 203 -8.16 -3.83 4.40
CA VAL A 203 -9.09 -4.53 3.49
C VAL A 203 -8.30 -5.40 2.51
N GLY A 204 -7.34 -4.82 1.78
CA GLY A 204 -6.54 -5.55 0.78
C GLY A 204 -5.74 -6.71 1.36
N GLY A 205 -5.28 -6.59 2.60
CA GLY A 205 -4.50 -7.61 3.30
C GLY A 205 -5.35 -8.75 3.89
N TRP A 206 -6.52 -8.44 4.45
CA TRP A 206 -7.32 -9.43 5.17
C TRP A 206 -8.44 -10.06 4.36
N VAL A 207 -8.79 -9.51 3.19
CA VAL A 207 -9.93 -10.01 2.40
C VAL A 207 -9.77 -11.47 1.98
N ALA A 208 -8.58 -11.96 1.64
CA ALA A 208 -8.35 -13.36 1.32
C ALA A 208 -8.56 -14.27 2.54
N SER A 209 -8.07 -13.87 3.72
CA SER A 209 -8.28 -14.59 4.98
C SER A 209 -9.75 -14.64 5.37
N TYR A 210 -10.48 -13.56 5.12
CA TYR A 210 -11.90 -13.48 5.38
C TYR A 210 -12.69 -14.35 4.39
N ALA A 211 -12.40 -14.25 3.09
CA ALA A 211 -13.00 -15.07 2.05
C ALA A 211 -12.83 -16.57 2.31
N ARG A 212 -11.63 -16.97 2.75
CA ARG A 212 -11.35 -18.37 3.08
C ARG A 212 -12.24 -18.92 4.18
N ARG A 213 -12.54 -18.11 5.21
CA ARG A 213 -13.42 -18.52 6.33
C ARG A 213 -14.88 -18.65 5.94
N ILE A 214 -15.28 -17.97 4.85
CA ILE A 214 -16.64 -18.05 4.31
C ILE A 214 -16.76 -19.14 3.24
N SER A 215 -15.64 -19.47 2.58
CA SER A 215 -15.65 -20.51 1.54
C SER A 215 -15.98 -21.86 2.13
N THR A 216 -17.03 -22.49 1.61
CA THR A 216 -17.44 -23.85 1.94
C THR A 216 -16.79 -24.90 1.03
N ASP A 217 -16.22 -24.45 -0.08
CA ASP A 217 -15.63 -25.31 -1.10
C ASP A 217 -14.11 -25.46 -0.94
N SER A 218 -13.58 -26.58 -1.42
CA SER A 218 -12.14 -26.83 -1.59
C SER A 218 -11.50 -25.93 -2.67
N SER A 219 -12.27 -25.03 -3.29
CA SER A 219 -11.80 -24.13 -4.33
C SER A 219 -10.81 -23.10 -3.79
N THR A 220 -9.79 -22.79 -4.57
CA THR A 220 -8.81 -21.73 -4.26
C THR A 220 -9.30 -20.33 -4.62
N PHE A 221 -10.61 -20.15 -4.87
CA PHE A 221 -11.19 -18.87 -5.29
C PHE A 221 -10.98 -17.73 -4.27
N TRP A 222 -10.93 -18.07 -2.96
CA TRP A 222 -10.64 -17.10 -1.91
C TRP A 222 -9.30 -16.37 -2.12
N THR A 223 -8.32 -17.02 -2.78
CA THR A 223 -6.98 -16.44 -3.02
C THR A 223 -7.05 -15.25 -3.97
N ILE A 224 -7.98 -15.25 -4.93
CA ILE A 224 -8.10 -14.17 -5.93
C ILE A 224 -8.93 -12.99 -5.43
N THR A 225 -9.58 -13.07 -4.27
CA THR A 225 -10.42 -11.98 -3.77
C THR A 225 -9.71 -10.64 -3.62
N PRO A 226 -8.41 -10.55 -3.24
CA PRO A 226 -7.70 -9.29 -3.24
C PRO A 226 -7.54 -8.68 -4.65
N SER A 227 -7.57 -9.48 -5.73
CA SER A 227 -7.51 -8.95 -7.10
C SER A 227 -8.71 -8.08 -7.43
N PHE A 228 -9.88 -8.39 -6.89
CA PHE A 228 -11.08 -7.57 -7.07
C PHE A 228 -10.95 -6.22 -6.35
N PHE A 229 -10.37 -6.21 -5.15
CA PHE A 229 -10.08 -4.98 -4.42
C PHE A 229 -9.05 -4.12 -5.16
N TRP A 230 -7.87 -4.68 -5.48
CA TRP A 230 -6.80 -3.95 -6.15
C TRP A 230 -7.13 -3.56 -7.59
N GLY A 231 -7.87 -4.41 -8.32
CA GLY A 231 -8.35 -4.12 -9.67
C GLY A 231 -9.36 -2.97 -9.69
N ALA A 232 -10.32 -2.97 -8.76
CA ALA A 232 -11.28 -1.89 -8.61
C ALA A 232 -10.60 -0.58 -8.18
N LEU A 233 -9.60 -0.65 -7.30
CA LEU A 233 -8.80 0.50 -6.90
C LEU A 233 -8.02 1.07 -8.09
N LEU A 234 -7.38 0.23 -8.91
CA LEU A 234 -6.68 0.65 -10.12
C LEU A 234 -7.65 1.31 -11.12
N LEU A 235 -8.81 0.69 -11.36
CA LEU A 235 -9.84 1.22 -12.24
C LEU A 235 -10.33 2.60 -11.75
N GLY A 236 -10.62 2.72 -10.46
CA GLY A 236 -11.05 3.98 -9.88
C GLY A 236 -9.99 5.07 -9.96
N ARG A 237 -8.70 4.74 -9.78
CA ARG A 237 -7.60 5.69 -10.01
C ARG A 237 -7.52 6.16 -11.46
N ALA A 238 -7.76 5.28 -12.43
CA ALA A 238 -7.80 5.63 -13.85
C ALA A 238 -9.02 6.53 -14.19
N LEU A 239 -10.14 6.35 -13.51
CA LEU A 239 -11.36 7.14 -13.72
C LEU A 239 -11.39 8.45 -12.95
N ALA A 240 -10.63 8.59 -11.86
CA ALA A 240 -10.62 9.76 -10.99
C ALA A 240 -10.36 11.10 -11.74
N PRO A 241 -9.40 11.19 -12.71
CA PRO A 241 -9.18 12.44 -13.46
C PRO A 241 -10.40 12.88 -14.27
N PHE A 242 -11.20 11.93 -14.77
CA PHE A 242 -12.44 12.26 -15.51
C PHE A 242 -13.55 12.76 -14.58
N ALA A 243 -13.65 12.17 -13.38
CA ALA A 243 -14.59 12.60 -12.35
C ALA A 243 -14.25 14.01 -11.83
N LEU A 244 -12.96 14.32 -11.65
CA LEU A 244 -12.46 15.61 -11.19
C LEU A 244 -12.70 16.76 -12.19
N ARG A 245 -12.98 16.47 -13.47
CA ARG A 245 -13.40 17.50 -14.42
C ARG A 245 -14.79 18.10 -14.10
N LYS A 246 -15.63 17.34 -13.36
CA LYS A 246 -17.02 17.71 -13.07
C LYS A 246 -17.31 17.87 -11.58
N THR A 247 -16.39 17.49 -10.70
CA THR A 247 -16.59 17.47 -9.25
C THR A 247 -15.39 18.00 -8.50
N HIS A 248 -15.64 18.67 -7.37
CA HIS A 248 -14.57 19.09 -6.47
C HIS A 248 -13.88 17.91 -5.79
N GLU A 249 -12.58 18.05 -5.50
CA GLU A 249 -11.75 17.03 -4.87
C GLU A 249 -12.36 16.50 -3.57
N THR A 250 -12.76 17.37 -2.66
CA THR A 250 -13.35 16.97 -1.35
C THR A 250 -14.69 16.24 -1.51
N LYS A 251 -15.50 16.61 -2.50
CA LYS A 251 -16.76 15.90 -2.80
C LYS A 251 -16.48 14.50 -3.34
N LEU A 252 -15.51 14.37 -4.26
CA LEU A 252 -15.12 13.08 -4.82
C LEU A 252 -14.50 12.17 -3.74
N ALA A 253 -13.62 12.70 -2.88
CA ALA A 253 -13.07 11.95 -1.76
C ALA A 253 -14.15 11.49 -0.78
N GLY A 254 -15.09 12.38 -0.41
CA GLY A 254 -16.22 12.03 0.46
C GLY A 254 -17.11 10.95 -0.14
N ALA A 255 -17.46 11.05 -1.43
CA ALA A 255 -18.21 10.01 -2.14
C ALA A 255 -17.43 8.68 -2.19
N GLY A 256 -16.13 8.75 -2.46
CA GLY A 256 -15.23 7.60 -2.45
C GLY A 256 -15.20 6.89 -1.10
N VAL A 257 -15.00 7.65 -0.02
CA VAL A 257 -14.97 7.09 1.34
C VAL A 257 -16.34 6.51 1.74
N THR A 258 -17.44 7.14 1.33
CA THR A 258 -18.79 6.59 1.54
C THR A 258 -18.94 5.25 0.83
N LEU A 259 -18.49 5.16 -0.43
CA LEU A 259 -18.51 3.91 -1.19
C LEU A 259 -17.61 2.85 -0.54
N ALA A 260 -16.44 3.24 -0.02
CA ALA A 260 -15.56 2.34 0.71
C ALA A 260 -16.23 1.81 1.98
N ALA A 261 -16.88 2.67 2.77
CA ALA A 261 -17.62 2.28 3.96
C ALA A 261 -18.77 1.30 3.62
N LEU A 262 -19.52 1.56 2.54
CA LEU A 262 -20.54 0.64 2.05
C LEU A 262 -19.93 -0.71 1.64
N GLY A 263 -18.81 -0.70 0.91
CA GLY A 263 -18.10 -1.92 0.51
C GLY A 263 -17.64 -2.74 1.71
N VAL A 264 -17.05 -2.11 2.72
CA VAL A 264 -16.66 -2.81 3.96
C VAL A 264 -17.89 -3.30 4.73
N SER A 265 -18.99 -2.54 4.77
CA SER A 265 -20.25 -3.00 5.38
C SER A 265 -20.80 -4.24 4.70
N VAL A 266 -20.74 -4.31 3.36
CA VAL A 266 -21.11 -5.52 2.60
C VAL A 266 -20.19 -6.68 2.97
N LEU A 267 -18.88 -6.46 3.12
CA LEU A 267 -17.94 -7.50 3.61
C LEU A 267 -18.37 -8.02 4.99
N LEU A 268 -18.69 -7.13 5.93
CA LEU A 268 -19.06 -7.51 7.30
C LEU A 268 -20.36 -8.34 7.35
N THR A 269 -21.27 -8.18 6.39
CA THR A 269 -22.52 -8.94 6.32
C THR A 269 -22.43 -10.19 5.43
N ALA A 270 -21.30 -10.39 4.74
CA ALA A 270 -21.13 -11.49 3.80
C ALA A 270 -21.23 -12.87 4.48
N LYS A 271 -22.00 -13.74 3.87
CA LYS A 271 -22.14 -15.17 4.24
C LYS A 271 -21.71 -16.10 3.10
N THR A 272 -21.52 -15.56 1.91
CA THR A 272 -21.13 -16.28 0.68
C THR A 272 -20.03 -15.50 -0.04
N MET A 273 -19.42 -16.08 -1.06
CA MET A 273 -18.33 -15.46 -1.81
C MET A 273 -18.76 -14.25 -2.64
N THR A 274 -19.99 -14.23 -3.16
CA THR A 274 -20.48 -13.12 -4.00
C THR A 274 -20.49 -11.78 -3.26
N PRO A 275 -21.05 -11.62 -2.04
CA PRO A 275 -20.93 -10.39 -1.27
C PRO A 275 -19.48 -10.04 -0.92
N VAL A 276 -18.57 -11.03 -0.72
CA VAL A 276 -17.15 -10.73 -0.48
C VAL A 276 -16.52 -10.03 -1.69
N VAL A 277 -16.76 -10.56 -2.89
CA VAL A 277 -16.25 -9.96 -4.14
C VAL A 277 -16.83 -8.56 -4.37
N ILE A 278 -18.15 -8.40 -4.20
CA ILE A 278 -18.83 -7.11 -4.35
C ILE A 278 -18.28 -6.10 -3.33
N GLY A 279 -18.23 -6.49 -2.05
CA GLY A 279 -17.75 -5.62 -0.97
C GLY A 279 -16.29 -5.21 -1.16
N ALA A 280 -15.41 -6.15 -1.56
CA ALA A 280 -14.02 -5.87 -1.87
C ALA A 280 -13.89 -4.89 -3.06
N SER A 281 -14.66 -5.11 -4.13
CA SER A 281 -14.65 -4.22 -5.30
C SER A 281 -15.14 -2.82 -4.97
N LEU A 282 -16.23 -2.69 -4.22
CA LEU A 282 -16.77 -1.39 -3.79
C LEU A 282 -15.78 -0.67 -2.87
N ALA A 283 -15.15 -1.39 -1.94
CA ALA A 283 -14.15 -0.82 -1.05
C ALA A 283 -12.92 -0.32 -1.84
N GLY A 284 -12.41 -1.13 -2.78
CA GLY A 284 -11.28 -0.75 -3.63
C GLY A 284 -11.59 0.47 -4.49
N LEU A 285 -12.75 0.48 -5.17
CA LEU A 285 -13.20 1.61 -5.97
C LEU A 285 -13.36 2.88 -5.10
N GLY A 286 -13.92 2.72 -3.91
CA GLY A 286 -14.12 3.82 -2.97
C GLY A 286 -12.81 4.43 -2.47
N PHE A 287 -11.82 3.64 -2.12
CA PHE A 287 -10.51 4.15 -1.68
C PHE A 287 -9.66 4.73 -2.82
N SER A 288 -9.97 4.46 -4.07
CA SER A 288 -9.11 4.76 -5.22
C SER A 288 -8.74 6.24 -5.37
N SER A 289 -9.68 7.15 -5.19
CA SER A 289 -9.49 8.60 -5.35
C SER A 289 -8.95 9.29 -4.10
N VAL A 290 -9.03 8.64 -2.95
CA VAL A 290 -8.74 9.27 -1.64
C VAL A 290 -7.27 9.66 -1.52
N TYR A 291 -6.33 8.75 -1.86
CA TYR A 291 -4.90 9.03 -1.76
C TYR A 291 -4.44 10.20 -2.62
N PRO A 292 -4.72 10.23 -3.94
CA PRO A 292 -4.29 11.35 -4.77
C PRO A 292 -4.93 12.68 -4.34
N ILE A 293 -6.18 12.66 -3.86
CA ILE A 293 -6.82 13.86 -3.34
C ILE A 293 -6.18 14.33 -2.05
N ASN A 294 -5.82 13.43 -1.13
CA ASN A 294 -5.11 13.79 0.10
C ASN A 294 -3.75 14.42 -0.20
N VAL A 295 -3.03 13.93 -1.23
CA VAL A 295 -1.76 14.52 -1.67
C VAL A 295 -2.00 15.92 -2.27
N SER A 296 -3.07 16.11 -3.05
CA SER A 296 -3.45 17.42 -3.59
C SER A 296 -3.77 18.40 -2.47
N LEU A 297 -4.60 18.00 -1.49
CA LEU A 297 -4.94 18.83 -0.32
C LEU A 297 -3.70 19.20 0.49
N LEU A 298 -2.76 18.26 0.67
CA LEU A 298 -1.49 18.54 1.34
C LEU A 298 -0.74 19.67 0.63
N SER A 299 -0.67 19.61 -0.70
CA SER A 299 -0.01 20.65 -1.51
C SER A 299 -0.72 22.00 -1.43
N HIS A 300 -2.06 22.01 -1.46
CA HIS A 300 -2.84 23.24 -1.34
C HIS A 300 -2.71 23.89 0.04
N TRP A 301 -2.65 23.12 1.12
CA TRP A 301 -2.62 23.64 2.48
C TRP A 301 -1.24 24.09 2.95
N PHE A 302 -0.20 23.48 2.46
CA PHE A 302 1.16 23.77 2.90
C PHE A 302 2.02 24.51 1.85
N GLY A 303 1.55 24.63 0.59
CA GLY A 303 2.25 25.33 -0.47
C GLY A 303 3.71 24.91 -0.56
N GLU A 304 4.64 25.88 -0.48
CA GLU A 304 6.08 25.62 -0.53
C GLU A 304 6.60 24.75 0.63
N ALA A 305 5.91 24.76 1.78
CA ALA A 305 6.29 23.92 2.92
C ALA A 305 5.95 22.44 2.70
N THR A 306 5.19 22.07 1.68
CA THR A 306 4.80 20.69 1.36
C THR A 306 6.03 19.77 1.28
N THR A 307 7.09 20.22 0.63
CA THR A 307 8.32 19.42 0.48
C THR A 307 8.96 19.07 1.84
N ARG A 308 8.85 19.97 2.82
CA ARG A 308 9.41 19.76 4.17
C ARG A 308 8.61 18.78 5.01
N VAL A 309 7.27 18.76 4.85
CA VAL A 309 6.37 17.98 5.69
C VAL A 309 5.92 16.67 5.07
N SER A 310 5.96 16.54 3.73
CA SER A 310 5.46 15.37 3.00
C SER A 310 6.13 14.06 3.44
N GLY A 311 7.45 14.08 3.65
CA GLY A 311 8.18 12.90 4.10
C GLY A 311 7.67 12.35 5.43
N ALA A 312 7.44 13.24 6.41
CA ALA A 312 6.90 12.86 7.71
C ALA A 312 5.44 12.36 7.60
N ILE A 313 4.62 13.04 6.80
CA ILE A 313 3.21 12.65 6.60
C ILE A 313 3.13 11.27 5.93
N PHE A 314 3.94 11.01 4.90
CA PHE A 314 3.96 9.70 4.25
C PHE A 314 4.51 8.60 5.16
N ALA A 315 5.49 8.91 6.01
CA ALA A 315 5.96 7.97 7.04
C ALA A 315 4.86 7.63 8.05
N VAL A 316 4.10 8.62 8.52
CA VAL A 316 2.94 8.40 9.40
C VAL A 316 1.86 7.60 8.68
N GLY A 317 1.59 7.89 7.40
CA GLY A 317 0.69 7.07 6.57
C GLY A 317 1.14 5.61 6.50
N ASN A 318 2.42 5.39 6.27
CA ASN A 318 3.01 4.05 6.22
C ASN A 318 2.91 3.30 7.57
N LEU A 319 3.07 4.02 8.70
CA LEU A 319 2.79 3.47 10.03
C LEU A 319 1.31 3.07 10.19
N GLY A 320 0.37 3.78 9.55
CA GLY A 320 -1.03 3.36 9.49
C GLY A 320 -1.17 1.99 8.83
N GLY A 321 -0.43 1.77 7.72
CA GLY A 321 -0.35 0.46 7.05
C GLY A 321 0.26 -0.65 7.93
N ALA A 322 1.12 -0.31 8.89
CA ALA A 322 1.61 -1.24 9.90
C ALA A 322 0.56 -1.54 10.98
N VAL A 323 0.00 -0.48 11.56
CA VAL A 323 -0.80 -0.56 12.79
C VAL A 323 -2.21 -1.08 12.53
N LEU A 324 -2.95 -0.53 11.56
CA LEU A 324 -4.36 -0.88 11.40
C LEU A 324 -4.57 -2.33 10.96
N PRO A 325 -3.81 -2.93 10.01
CA PRO A 325 -3.94 -4.36 9.73
C PRO A 325 -3.58 -5.25 10.92
N TRP A 326 -2.62 -4.84 11.74
CA TRP A 326 -2.31 -5.54 13.00
C TRP A 326 -3.47 -5.44 13.99
N VAL A 327 -4.09 -4.25 14.15
CA VAL A 327 -5.27 -4.05 15.02
C VAL A 327 -6.43 -4.92 14.54
N VAL A 328 -6.65 -5.07 13.24
CA VAL A 328 -7.63 -6.04 12.69
C VAL A 328 -7.35 -7.45 13.21
N GLY A 329 -6.11 -7.91 13.14
CA GLY A 329 -5.73 -9.22 13.65
C GLY A 329 -5.88 -9.37 15.17
N ALA A 330 -5.45 -8.35 15.93
CA ALA A 330 -5.56 -8.33 17.38
C ALA A 330 -7.02 -8.35 17.85
N LEU A 331 -7.87 -7.53 17.23
CA LEU A 331 -9.29 -7.48 17.54
C LEU A 331 -10.01 -8.78 17.14
N SER A 332 -9.63 -9.36 15.98
CA SER A 332 -10.12 -10.66 15.54
C SER A 332 -9.81 -11.76 16.52
N THR A 333 -8.58 -11.82 17.01
CA THR A 333 -8.16 -12.83 18.01
C THR A 333 -8.91 -12.63 19.33
N LYS A 334 -9.02 -11.39 19.81
CA LYS A 334 -9.68 -11.07 21.08
C LYS A 334 -11.18 -11.37 21.06
N LEU A 335 -11.86 -11.11 19.95
CA LEU A 335 -13.32 -11.28 19.82
C LEU A 335 -13.72 -12.58 19.11
N GLY A 336 -12.74 -13.42 18.73
CA GLY A 336 -12.99 -14.71 18.07
C GLY A 336 -13.58 -14.57 16.65
N SER A 337 -13.51 -13.39 16.02
CA SER A 337 -14.17 -13.11 14.75
C SER A 337 -13.41 -12.12 13.87
N LEU A 338 -13.01 -12.53 12.68
CA LEU A 338 -12.39 -11.63 11.71
C LEU A 338 -13.37 -10.54 11.21
N ARG A 339 -14.68 -10.77 11.29
CA ARG A 339 -15.67 -9.71 11.06
C ARG A 339 -15.49 -8.56 12.04
N ALA A 340 -15.30 -8.87 13.33
CA ALA A 340 -15.02 -7.85 14.33
C ALA A 340 -13.73 -7.10 14.02
N GLY A 341 -12.68 -7.80 13.58
CA GLY A 341 -11.44 -7.16 13.12
C GLY A 341 -11.67 -6.19 11.94
N LEU A 342 -12.44 -6.61 10.94
CA LEU A 342 -12.74 -5.78 9.76
C LEU A 342 -13.65 -4.56 10.07
N SER A 343 -14.18 -4.41 11.30
CA SER A 343 -14.79 -3.12 11.72
C SER A 343 -13.78 -1.98 11.76
N VAL A 344 -12.48 -2.26 11.94
CA VAL A 344 -11.42 -1.24 11.99
C VAL A 344 -11.37 -0.38 10.72
N PRO A 345 -11.23 -0.95 9.50
CA PRO A 345 -11.28 -0.14 8.27
C PRO A 345 -12.64 0.53 8.04
N LEU A 346 -13.75 -0.01 8.55
CA LEU A 346 -15.05 0.67 8.51
C LEU A 346 -15.03 1.93 9.37
N CYS A 347 -14.58 1.83 10.61
CA CYS A 347 -14.42 2.99 11.50
C CYS A 347 -13.46 4.02 10.88
N GLY A 348 -12.38 3.57 10.26
CA GLY A 348 -11.47 4.44 9.53
C GLY A 348 -12.15 5.18 8.38
N ALA A 349 -12.94 4.50 7.57
CA ALA A 349 -13.70 5.10 6.48
C ALA A 349 -14.71 6.13 7.01
N LEU A 350 -15.46 5.80 8.05
CA LEU A 350 -16.42 6.73 8.68
C LEU A 350 -15.71 7.96 9.28
N GLY A 351 -14.56 7.78 9.93
CA GLY A 351 -13.75 8.90 10.45
C GLY A 351 -13.27 9.83 9.34
N MET A 352 -12.79 9.28 8.22
CA MET A 352 -12.43 10.07 7.04
C MET A 352 -13.64 10.79 6.43
N LEU A 353 -14.81 10.16 6.40
CA LEU A 353 -16.03 10.80 5.91
C LEU A 353 -16.39 12.03 6.74
N ILE A 354 -16.36 11.92 8.07
CA ILE A 354 -16.59 13.05 8.97
C ILE A 354 -15.60 14.18 8.67
N PHE A 355 -14.32 13.84 8.47
CA PHE A 355 -13.29 14.82 8.11
C PHE A 355 -13.66 15.60 6.86
N TYR A 356 -14.03 14.91 5.75
CA TYR A 356 -14.38 15.58 4.49
C TYR A 356 -15.68 16.39 4.58
N LEU A 357 -16.65 15.97 5.40
CA LEU A 357 -17.88 16.72 5.62
C LEU A 357 -17.63 18.03 6.39
N VAL A 358 -16.81 17.98 7.43
CA VAL A 358 -16.46 19.15 8.24
C VAL A 358 -15.63 20.16 7.45
N HIS A 359 -14.70 19.71 6.60
CA HIS A 359 -13.83 20.60 5.83
C HIS A 359 -14.46 21.13 4.55
N LYS A 360 -15.56 20.52 4.08
CA LYS A 360 -16.35 21.05 2.96
C LYS A 360 -16.98 22.41 3.27
N THR A 361 -17.32 22.67 4.54
CA THR A 361 -17.99 23.92 4.95
C THR A 361 -17.06 25.13 5.04
N LYS A 362 -15.73 24.95 4.92
CA LYS A 362 -14.75 26.05 5.00
C LYS A 362 -14.22 26.52 3.65
N SER A 363 -14.57 25.85 2.55
CA SER A 363 -14.09 26.17 1.19
C SER A 363 -15.19 26.60 0.20
N SER A 364 -16.40 26.90 0.71
CA SER A 364 -17.53 27.48 -0.07
C SER A 364 -17.70 28.97 0.21
#